data_25191ba2dae97f82628b1e1f752bb9fc
#
_entry.id   25191ba2dae97f82628b1e1f752bb9fc
#
_cell.length_a   1.000
_cell.length_b   1.000
_cell.length_c   1.000
_cell.angle_alpha   90.00
_cell.angle_beta   90.00
_cell.angle_gamma   90.00
#
_symmetry.space_group_name_H-M   'P 1'
#
loop_
_entity.id
_entity.type
_entity.pdbx_description
1 polymer ?
#
loop_
_entity_poly.entity_id
_entity_poly.type
_entity_poly.pdbx_seq_one_letter_code
_entity_poly.pdbx_strand_id
1 'polypeptide(L)'
;VLYDNLKSAVLEREGDAIRFHPTLLALAGHYRFEPRACAPYRPNEKGRVERAIRDVREGFFAARAFASVDDLNAQARAWCSQMAKERRVPDAKDKTITEAFLEEKARMLELPGDDFPVEERVDVRIGKTPYARFDRNDYSVPHT
;
A
#
# COMPACT_ATOMS: atom_id res chain seq x y z
N VAL A 1 -7.56 6.80 4.86
CA VAL A 1 -6.94 6.35 3.59
C VAL A 1 -8.03 5.98 2.61
N LEU A 2 -7.94 6.44 1.35
CA LEU A 2 -8.95 6.20 0.31
C LEU A 2 -8.61 4.93 -0.48
N TYR A 3 -9.60 4.03 -0.62
CA TYR A 3 -9.47 2.76 -1.34
C TYR A 3 -10.45 2.67 -2.51
N ASP A 4 -10.05 1.95 -3.54
CA ASP A 4 -10.94 1.54 -4.62
C ASP A 4 -11.92 0.45 -4.14
N ASN A 5 -13.07 0.30 -4.82
CA ASN A 5 -14.08 -0.71 -4.49
C ASN A 5 -13.69 -2.13 -4.98
N LEU A 6 -12.41 -2.49 -4.89
CA LEU A 6 -11.94 -3.85 -5.17
C LEU A 6 -12.40 -4.81 -4.06
N LYS A 7 -12.72 -6.05 -4.40
CA LYS A 7 -13.14 -7.08 -3.42
C LYS A 7 -12.11 -7.36 -2.33
N SER A 8 -10.84 -7.08 -2.58
CA SER A 8 -9.78 -7.14 -1.57
C SER A 8 -9.89 -6.07 -0.49
N ALA A 9 -10.64 -4.98 -0.75
CA ALA A 9 -10.87 -3.90 0.21
C ALA A 9 -12.33 -3.80 0.64
N VAL A 10 -13.28 -3.90 -0.30
CA VAL A 10 -14.72 -3.75 -0.07
C VAL A 10 -15.44 -5.03 -0.48
N LEU A 11 -16.03 -5.73 0.49
CA LEU A 11 -16.78 -6.96 0.25
C LEU A 11 -18.17 -6.67 -0.30
N GLU A 12 -18.85 -5.72 0.32
CA GLU A 12 -20.24 -5.37 -0.04
C GLU A 12 -20.45 -3.86 0.16
N ARG A 13 -21.37 -3.34 -0.62
CA ARG A 13 -21.83 -1.96 -0.50
C ARG A 13 -23.34 -1.89 -0.79
N GLU A 14 -24.10 -1.41 0.17
CA GLU A 14 -25.52 -1.08 0.04
C GLU A 14 -25.71 0.41 0.36
N GLY A 15 -25.83 1.23 -0.68
CA GLY A 15 -25.90 2.69 -0.51
C GLY A 15 -24.65 3.23 0.19
N ASP A 16 -24.84 3.79 1.38
CA ASP A 16 -23.75 4.34 2.22
C ASP A 16 -23.16 3.29 3.19
N ALA A 17 -23.81 2.15 3.35
CA ALA A 17 -23.28 1.07 4.17
C ALA A 17 -22.19 0.31 3.41
N ILE A 18 -20.98 0.29 3.97
CA ILE A 18 -19.81 -0.35 3.37
C ILE A 18 -19.29 -1.43 4.30
N ARG A 19 -19.20 -2.67 3.80
CA ARG A 19 -18.54 -3.77 4.49
C ARG A 19 -17.14 -3.95 3.95
N PHE A 20 -16.15 -3.53 4.73
CA PHE A 20 -14.75 -3.70 4.39
C PHE A 20 -14.27 -5.14 4.64
N HIS A 21 -13.21 -5.53 3.94
CA HIS A 21 -12.54 -6.80 4.17
C HIS A 21 -11.95 -6.84 5.59
N PRO A 22 -12.11 -7.94 6.36
CA PRO A 22 -11.60 -8.04 7.73
C PRO A 22 -10.10 -7.76 7.86
N THR A 23 -9.29 -8.25 6.93
CA THR A 23 -7.85 -7.99 6.89
C THR A 23 -7.54 -6.50 6.72
N LEU A 24 -8.33 -5.78 5.91
CA LEU A 24 -8.18 -4.32 5.77
C LEU A 24 -8.54 -3.60 7.07
N LEU A 25 -9.57 -4.05 7.78
CA LEU A 25 -9.93 -3.48 9.08
C LEU A 25 -8.86 -3.76 10.13
N ALA A 26 -8.28 -4.96 10.13
CA ALA A 26 -7.15 -5.30 11.01
C ALA A 26 -5.92 -4.42 10.71
N LEU A 27 -5.57 -4.24 9.43
CA LEU A 27 -4.51 -3.32 8.98
C LEU A 27 -4.78 -1.88 9.42
N ALA A 28 -6.03 -1.42 9.23
CA ALA A 28 -6.44 -0.08 9.61
C ALA A 28 -6.36 0.15 11.12
N GLY A 29 -6.75 -0.85 11.91
CA GLY A 29 -6.62 -0.82 13.37
C GLY A 29 -5.16 -0.82 13.82
N HIS A 30 -4.31 -1.65 13.21
CA HIS A 30 -2.88 -1.74 13.51
C HIS A 30 -2.17 -0.39 13.28
N TYR A 31 -2.36 0.22 12.11
CA TYR A 31 -1.75 1.51 11.76
C TYR A 31 -2.59 2.75 12.12
N ARG A 32 -3.71 2.55 12.81
CA ARG A 32 -4.58 3.61 13.35
C ARG A 32 -5.07 4.60 12.29
N PHE A 33 -5.55 4.10 11.14
CA PHE A 33 -6.17 4.94 10.12
C PHE A 33 -7.61 4.49 9.83
N GLU A 34 -8.42 5.42 9.33
CA GLU A 34 -9.77 5.15 8.86
C GLU A 34 -9.75 4.77 7.37
N PRO A 35 -10.19 3.55 6.98
CA PRO A 35 -10.38 3.21 5.59
C PRO A 35 -11.64 3.90 5.05
N ARG A 36 -11.54 4.50 3.86
CA ARG A 36 -12.66 5.11 3.13
C ARG A 36 -12.71 4.54 1.73
N ALA A 37 -13.87 4.07 1.29
CA ALA A 37 -14.07 3.62 -0.07
C ALA A 37 -14.40 4.79 -0.99
N CYS A 38 -13.87 4.79 -2.21
CA CYS A 38 -14.25 5.73 -3.25
C CYS A 38 -15.75 5.65 -3.52
N ALA A 39 -16.39 6.79 -3.84
CA ALA A 39 -17.76 6.78 -4.29
C ALA A 39 -17.88 6.04 -5.63
N PRO A 40 -18.95 5.24 -5.85
CA PRO A 40 -19.17 4.59 -7.13
C PRO A 40 -19.29 5.65 -8.22
N TYR A 41 -18.76 5.34 -9.41
CA TYR A 41 -18.85 6.19 -10.61
C TYR A 41 -18.25 7.60 -10.46
N ARG A 42 -17.33 7.83 -9.51
CA ARG A 42 -16.58 9.08 -9.37
C ARG A 42 -15.11 8.91 -9.77
N PRO A 43 -14.78 8.86 -11.06
CA PRO A 43 -13.41 8.71 -11.54
C PRO A 43 -12.50 9.87 -11.10
N ASN A 44 -13.06 11.04 -10.81
CA ASN A 44 -12.29 12.23 -10.38
C ASN A 44 -11.57 12.03 -9.04
N GLU A 45 -12.08 11.17 -8.15
CA GLU A 45 -11.41 10.85 -6.89
C GLU A 45 -10.10 10.07 -7.12
N LYS A 46 -10.00 9.37 -8.25
CA LYS A 46 -8.85 8.57 -8.69
C LYS A 46 -7.80 9.36 -9.49
N GLY A 47 -8.17 10.54 -10.00
CA GLY A 47 -7.30 11.34 -10.89
C GLY A 47 -5.96 11.74 -10.28
N ARG A 48 -5.83 11.80 -8.94
CA ARG A 48 -4.56 12.05 -8.26
C ARG A 48 -3.60 10.86 -8.38
N VAL A 49 -4.11 9.63 -8.24
CA VAL A 49 -3.30 8.41 -8.36
C VAL A 49 -2.84 8.20 -9.81
N GLU A 50 -3.74 8.39 -10.78
CA GLU A 50 -3.41 8.26 -12.20
C GLU A 50 -2.35 9.28 -12.62
N ARG A 51 -2.45 10.52 -12.15
CA ARG A 51 -1.43 11.54 -12.36
C ARG A 51 -0.09 11.16 -11.75
N ALA A 52 -0.09 10.65 -10.50
CA ALA A 52 1.13 10.19 -9.85
C ALA A 52 1.78 9.03 -10.59
N ILE A 53 1.00 8.05 -11.09
CA ILE A 53 1.52 6.95 -11.90
C ILE A 53 2.15 7.48 -13.19
N ARG A 54 1.52 8.43 -13.87
CA ARG A 54 2.09 9.07 -15.06
C ARG A 54 3.38 9.82 -14.74
N ASP A 55 3.40 10.60 -13.67
CA ASP A 55 4.59 11.34 -13.23
C ASP A 55 5.77 10.39 -12.95
N VAL A 56 5.51 9.22 -12.35
CA VAL A 56 6.54 8.19 -12.14
C VAL A 56 7.02 7.59 -13.46
N ARG A 57 6.10 7.25 -14.36
CA ARG A 57 6.47 6.68 -15.68
C ARG A 57 7.31 7.65 -16.51
N GLU A 58 6.90 8.89 -16.62
CA GLU A 58 7.51 9.90 -17.48
C GLU A 58 8.70 10.58 -16.80
N GLY A 59 8.64 10.81 -15.49
CA GLY A 59 9.66 11.53 -14.75
C GLY A 59 10.75 10.64 -14.15
N PHE A 60 10.42 9.41 -13.75
CA PHE A 60 11.40 8.52 -13.14
C PHE A 60 11.90 7.45 -14.11
N PHE A 61 11.02 6.69 -14.76
CA PHE A 61 11.44 5.57 -15.60
C PHE A 61 11.96 6.00 -16.98
N ALA A 62 11.52 7.13 -17.51
CA ALA A 62 11.95 7.58 -18.81
C ALA A 62 13.47 7.82 -18.84
N ALA A 63 14.15 7.21 -19.83
CA ALA A 63 15.57 7.35 -20.10
C ALA A 63 16.53 6.96 -18.94
N ARG A 64 16.08 6.15 -17.98
CA ARG A 64 16.94 5.62 -16.91
C ARG A 64 17.34 4.19 -17.17
N ALA A 65 18.56 3.85 -16.80
CA ALA A 65 19.08 2.48 -16.78
C ALA A 65 19.23 2.03 -15.31
N PHE A 66 18.95 0.76 -15.06
CA PHE A 66 19.05 0.14 -13.74
C PHE A 66 19.95 -1.10 -13.85
N ALA A 67 20.93 -1.20 -12.96
CA ALA A 67 21.83 -2.35 -12.91
C ALA A 67 21.21 -3.54 -12.14
N SER A 68 20.34 -3.26 -11.18
CA SER A 68 19.64 -4.25 -10.34
C SER A 68 18.36 -3.67 -9.75
N VAL A 69 17.55 -4.50 -9.07
CA VAL A 69 16.38 -4.04 -8.32
C VAL A 69 16.79 -3.13 -7.16
N ASP A 70 17.92 -3.40 -6.53
CA ASP A 70 18.42 -2.55 -5.43
C ASP A 70 18.85 -1.18 -5.94
N ASP A 71 19.52 -1.12 -7.10
CA ASP A 71 19.88 0.13 -7.77
C ASP A 71 18.61 0.92 -8.15
N LEU A 72 17.61 0.25 -8.76
CA LEU A 72 16.31 0.86 -9.05
C LEU A 72 15.68 1.48 -7.80
N ASN A 73 15.63 0.73 -6.70
CA ASN A 73 15.05 1.20 -5.45
C ASN A 73 15.85 2.38 -4.84
N ALA A 74 17.17 2.37 -4.96
CA ALA A 74 18.01 3.48 -4.50
C ALA A 74 17.76 4.74 -5.32
N GLN A 75 17.72 4.62 -6.66
CA GLN A 75 17.41 5.73 -7.56
C GLN A 75 15.98 6.25 -7.35
N ALA A 76 15.00 5.37 -7.12
CA ALA A 76 13.61 5.76 -6.85
C ALA A 76 13.49 6.56 -5.55
N ARG A 77 14.12 6.11 -4.47
CA ARG A 77 14.15 6.85 -3.18
C ARG A 77 14.80 8.23 -3.33
N ALA A 78 15.92 8.32 -4.02
CA ALA A 78 16.59 9.59 -4.29
C ALA A 78 15.70 10.54 -5.09
N TRP A 79 15.07 10.04 -6.16
CA TRP A 79 14.15 10.82 -6.99
C TRP A 79 12.92 11.30 -6.21
N CYS A 80 12.27 10.43 -5.42
CA CYS A 80 11.15 10.83 -4.57
C CYS A 80 11.53 11.93 -3.58
N SER A 81 12.71 11.81 -2.95
CA SER A 81 13.22 12.81 -2.02
C SER A 81 13.50 14.15 -2.69
N GLN A 82 14.06 14.12 -3.91
CA GLN A 82 14.29 15.32 -4.69
C GLN A 82 12.97 16.00 -5.09
N MET A 83 12.01 15.21 -5.60
CA MET A 83 10.69 15.73 -5.97
C MET A 83 9.97 16.38 -4.76
N ALA A 84 10.08 15.81 -3.57
CA ALA A 84 9.46 16.36 -2.38
C ALA A 84 10.08 17.72 -1.95
N LYS A 85 11.36 17.94 -2.24
CA LYS A 85 12.05 19.22 -1.97
C LYS A 85 11.72 20.30 -3.00
N GLU A 86 11.46 19.92 -4.24
CA GLU A 86 11.24 20.85 -5.34
C GLU A 86 9.77 21.20 -5.55
N ARG A 87 8.88 20.21 -5.42
CA ARG A 87 7.45 20.40 -5.65
C ARG A 87 6.81 21.22 -4.54
N ARG A 88 5.97 22.15 -4.95
CA ARG A 88 5.11 22.93 -4.07
C ARG A 88 3.83 22.19 -3.74
N VAL A 89 3.30 22.42 -2.55
CA VAL A 89 2.00 21.90 -2.15
C VAL A 89 0.91 22.58 -2.99
N PRO A 90 -0.02 21.84 -3.63
CA PRO A 90 -1.03 22.45 -4.51
C PRO A 90 -1.87 23.54 -3.86
N ASP A 91 -2.24 23.33 -2.59
CA ASP A 91 -3.12 24.22 -1.83
C ASP A 91 -2.33 25.21 -0.93
N ALA A 92 -0.98 25.14 -0.92
CA ALA A 92 -0.08 26.02 -0.17
C ALA A 92 1.23 26.21 -0.97
N LYS A 93 1.15 27.02 -2.04
CA LYS A 93 2.25 27.20 -3.00
C LYS A 93 3.49 27.91 -2.44
N ASP A 94 3.42 28.46 -1.26
CA ASP A 94 4.52 29.03 -0.49
C ASP A 94 5.43 27.96 0.11
N LYS A 95 4.94 26.71 0.27
CA LYS A 95 5.66 25.60 0.88
C LYS A 95 5.96 24.48 -0.09
N THR A 96 7.11 23.84 0.10
CA THR A 96 7.43 22.57 -0.54
C THR A 96 6.72 21.40 0.17
N ILE A 97 6.64 20.25 -0.50
CA ILE A 97 6.09 19.03 0.12
C ILE A 97 6.91 18.62 1.36
N THR A 98 8.23 18.78 1.31
CA THR A 98 9.11 18.48 2.45
C THR A 98 8.82 19.39 3.65
N GLU A 99 8.67 20.69 3.44
CA GLU A 99 8.36 21.64 4.51
C GLU A 99 6.99 21.34 5.14
N ALA A 100 5.98 21.10 4.34
CA ALA A 100 4.65 20.73 4.81
C ALA A 100 4.67 19.40 5.59
N PHE A 101 5.41 18.40 5.10
CA PHE A 101 5.56 17.13 5.79
C PHE A 101 6.24 17.27 7.16
N LEU A 102 7.27 18.10 7.28
CA LEU A 102 7.95 18.33 8.55
C LEU A 102 7.02 18.98 9.59
N GLU A 103 6.16 19.89 9.18
CA GLU A 103 5.13 20.49 10.04
C GLU A 103 4.07 19.45 10.47
N GLU A 104 3.62 18.61 9.52
CA GLU A 104 2.63 17.57 9.78
C GLU A 104 3.18 16.46 10.67
N LYS A 105 4.45 16.08 10.48
CA LYS A 105 5.13 15.00 11.20
C LYS A 105 5.03 15.15 12.72
N ALA A 106 5.08 16.36 13.23
CA ALA A 106 4.94 16.64 14.68
C ALA A 106 3.56 16.29 15.25
N ARG A 107 2.54 16.10 14.37
CA ARG A 107 1.15 15.78 14.72
C ARG A 107 0.77 14.35 14.34
N MET A 108 1.65 13.63 13.64
CA MET A 108 1.42 12.24 13.25
C MET A 108 1.53 11.32 14.46
N LEU A 109 0.74 10.26 14.45
CA LEU A 109 0.87 9.18 15.42
C LEU A 109 2.17 8.41 15.15
N GLU A 110 2.79 7.94 16.22
CA GLU A 110 3.93 7.02 16.10
C GLU A 110 3.48 5.72 15.43
N LEU A 111 4.36 5.17 14.59
CA LEU A 111 4.14 3.86 13.98
C LEU A 111 4.18 2.78 15.08
N PRO A 112 3.41 1.68 14.93
CA PRO A 112 3.56 0.51 15.78
C PRO A 112 5.00 0.00 15.78
N GLY A 113 5.42 -0.61 16.87
CA GLY A 113 6.76 -1.21 16.98
C GLY A 113 6.95 -2.43 16.07
N ASP A 114 5.86 -3.11 15.74
CA ASP A 114 5.86 -4.30 14.89
C ASP A 114 5.15 -4.02 13.57
N ASP A 115 5.63 -4.65 12.50
CA ASP A 115 4.98 -4.61 11.20
C ASP A 115 3.69 -5.43 11.19
N PHE A 116 2.70 -4.98 10.39
CA PHE A 116 1.49 -5.78 10.18
C PHE A 116 1.84 -7.10 9.51
N PRO A 117 1.36 -8.26 10.06
CA PRO A 117 1.67 -9.56 9.50
C PRO A 117 1.05 -9.70 8.11
N VAL A 118 1.89 -9.95 7.11
CA VAL A 118 1.49 -10.16 5.71
C VAL A 118 1.46 -11.65 5.33
N GLU A 119 1.74 -12.52 6.30
CA GLU A 119 1.73 -13.98 6.12
C GLU A 119 0.31 -14.50 6.24
N GLU A 120 -0.08 -15.37 5.32
CA GLU A 120 -1.27 -16.20 5.45
C GLU A 120 -0.89 -17.49 6.18
N ARG A 121 -1.55 -17.77 7.31
CA ARG A 121 -1.39 -19.03 8.04
C ARG A 121 -2.62 -19.87 7.83
N VAL A 122 -2.44 -21.02 7.21
CA VAL A 122 -3.50 -21.99 6.96
C VAL A 122 -3.16 -23.28 7.68
N ASP A 123 -4.07 -23.73 8.55
CA ASP A 123 -3.96 -25.03 9.19
C ASP A 123 -4.25 -26.12 8.17
N VAL A 124 -3.27 -26.97 7.90
CA VAL A 124 -3.42 -28.11 6.99
C VAL A 124 -3.36 -29.40 7.77
N ARG A 125 -4.26 -30.33 7.43
CA ARG A 125 -4.22 -31.69 8.02
C ARG A 125 -3.16 -32.51 7.31
N ILE A 126 -2.23 -33.03 8.08
CA ILE A 126 -1.25 -34.02 7.60
C ILE A 126 -1.88 -35.40 7.75
N GLY A 127 -1.95 -36.15 6.66
CA GLY A 127 -2.43 -37.52 6.64
C GLY A 127 -1.36 -38.54 7.08
N LYS A 128 -1.46 -39.76 6.57
CA LYS A 128 -0.47 -40.83 6.81
C LYS A 128 0.84 -40.65 6.02
N THR A 129 0.88 -39.66 5.12
CA THR A 129 2.07 -39.36 4.31
C THR A 129 2.77 -38.12 4.86
N PRO A 130 4.10 -37.96 4.73
CA PRO A 130 4.86 -36.84 5.25
C PRO A 130 4.71 -35.58 4.38
N TYR A 131 3.51 -35.37 3.83
CA TYR A 131 3.22 -34.21 2.95
C TYR A 131 2.03 -33.43 3.47
N ALA A 132 2.19 -32.12 3.50
CA ALA A 132 1.12 -31.16 3.67
C ALA A 132 0.67 -30.65 2.29
N ARG A 133 -0.61 -30.74 1.98
CA ARG A 133 -1.15 -30.25 0.71
C ARG A 133 -1.68 -28.82 0.90
N PHE A 134 -1.11 -27.89 0.15
CA PHE A 134 -1.53 -26.50 0.12
C PHE A 134 -1.50 -25.98 -1.31
N ASP A 135 -2.54 -25.26 -1.71
CA ASP A 135 -2.72 -24.66 -3.04
C ASP A 135 -2.37 -25.61 -4.22
N ARG A 136 -2.88 -26.86 -4.15
CA ARG A 136 -2.66 -27.95 -5.12
C ARG A 136 -1.21 -28.47 -5.21
N ASN A 137 -0.33 -28.02 -4.34
CA ASN A 137 1.04 -28.51 -4.22
C ASN A 137 1.21 -29.35 -2.95
N ASP A 138 2.11 -30.32 -3.01
CA ASP A 138 2.47 -31.15 -1.88
C ASP A 138 3.85 -30.70 -1.34
N TYR A 139 3.89 -30.34 -0.06
CA TYR A 139 5.07 -29.86 0.64
C TYR A 139 5.53 -30.93 1.62
N SER A 140 6.80 -31.33 1.55
CA SER A 140 7.35 -32.24 2.54
C SER A 140 7.45 -31.58 3.91
N VAL A 141 7.00 -32.26 4.95
CA VAL A 141 7.14 -31.81 6.33
C VAL A 141 8.19 -32.65 7.04
N PRO A 142 8.98 -32.06 7.97
CA PRO A 142 9.94 -32.84 8.75
C PRO A 142 9.24 -34.00 9.47
N HIS A 143 9.77 -35.20 9.33
CA HIS A 143 9.30 -36.37 10.04
C HIS A 143 10.12 -36.46 11.34
N THR A 144 9.44 -36.34 12.46
CA THR A 144 10.00 -36.61 13.79
C THR A 144 9.79 -38.08 14.15
#